data_b3474d3370733ad67ea3702ea225080b
#
_entry.id   b3474d3370733ad67ea3702ea225080b
#
_cell.length_a   1.000
_cell.length_b   1.000
_cell.length_c   1.000
_cell.angle_alpha   90.00
_cell.angle_beta   90.00
_cell.angle_gamma   90.00
#
_symmetry.space_group_name_H-M   'P 1'
#
loop_
_entity.id
_entity.type
_entity.pdbx_description
1 polymer ?
#
loop_
_entity_poly.entity_id
_entity_poly.type
_entity_poly.pdbx_seq_one_letter_code
_entity_poly.pdbx_strand_id
1 'polypeptide(L)'
;MAVMSAPDRGPGLRRNPTGIQRYLPFTDWLFHYQRQDLPGDLMAGLIVAIMLVPQGMAYALLAGLPPQIGLYASIFPLFVYGLLGSSRVLAVGPVAIVSLLVAAGVSTLAGGDVAAYVQIALTLALLVGIIQVGMGLLRVGFLVNFLSHPVLVGFTAAAAIIIGFSQLKHVLGYNVPRFEHFYAQVLYTVQHLHEANWLALLIGVGSILILYFFKSRLPGLLKRTGVNPNLIVPISKSGPLVIVILGVLLTQGLRLNERFGLKIVGEVPAGLPPFTMPTIDMNLWIALLPIALTISFVGYMESVSVAKSLASKRRQKIDADQELIALGAANLGATFTGGYPVTGGFSRSVVNYDAGANTGLASIITGGLILLTVLFLTPLFYYLPKAVLAAIILIAVVNLFDVKAFKHIWAYNKADAASLI
;
A
#
# COMPACT_ATOMS: atom_id res chain seq x y z
N MET A 1 27.55 18.99 6.41
CA MET A 1 27.25 19.26 7.82
C MET A 1 26.30 18.20 8.30
N ALA A 2 26.55 17.59 9.40
CA ALA A 2 26.27 16.21 9.76
C ALA A 2 24.80 15.79 9.54
N VAL A 3 24.59 14.95 8.54
CA VAL A 3 23.55 13.93 8.58
C VAL A 3 23.80 13.21 9.90
N MET A 4 22.88 13.27 10.85
CA MET A 4 22.90 12.34 11.97
C MET A 4 22.76 10.95 11.36
N SER A 5 23.91 10.35 11.04
CA SER A 5 24.00 8.94 10.77
C SER A 5 23.45 8.24 12.00
N ALA A 6 22.45 7.39 11.79
CA ALA A 6 22.05 6.45 12.82
C ALA A 6 23.34 5.87 13.43
N PRO A 7 23.44 5.76 14.77
CA PRO A 7 24.68 5.36 15.41
C PRO A 7 25.15 4.06 14.76
N ASP A 8 26.40 4.06 14.29
CA ASP A 8 27.05 2.90 13.70
C ASP A 8 27.06 1.82 14.79
N ARG A 9 26.06 0.95 14.76
CA ARG A 9 25.99 -0.19 15.65
C ARG A 9 27.10 -1.12 15.22
N GLY A 10 28.20 -1.08 15.98
CA GLY A 10 29.37 -1.89 15.76
C GLY A 10 29.07 -3.39 15.55
N PRO A 11 30.04 -4.22 15.22
CA PRO A 11 29.90 -5.59 14.67
C PRO A 11 29.16 -6.62 15.53
N GLY A 12 28.54 -6.25 16.65
CA GLY A 12 27.86 -7.15 17.59
C GLY A 12 26.53 -7.76 17.11
N LEU A 13 25.91 -7.29 16.01
CA LEU A 13 24.58 -7.74 15.56
C LEU A 13 24.60 -8.78 14.42
N ARG A 14 25.70 -9.50 14.26
CA ARG A 14 25.79 -10.64 13.32
C ARG A 14 25.46 -11.98 13.99
N ARG A 15 24.53 -12.05 14.90
CA ARG A 15 24.03 -13.36 15.36
C ARG A 15 23.02 -13.84 14.31
N ASN A 16 23.33 -14.97 13.65
CA ASN A 16 22.31 -15.71 12.92
C ASN A 16 21.25 -16.09 13.96
N PRO A 17 19.96 -15.76 13.74
CA PRO A 17 18.92 -16.13 14.69
C PRO A 17 18.94 -17.66 14.83
N THR A 18 19.07 -18.15 16.07
CA THR A 18 19.12 -19.58 16.37
C THR A 18 17.81 -20.00 17.01
N GLY A 19 17.32 -21.18 16.63
CA GLY A 19 16.13 -21.77 17.25
C GLY A 19 14.83 -20.96 17.01
N ILE A 20 14.09 -20.68 18.07
CA ILE A 20 12.79 -19.99 18.06
C ILE A 20 12.86 -18.58 17.46
N GLN A 21 13.98 -17.86 17.63
CA GLN A 21 14.16 -16.50 17.09
C GLN A 21 14.06 -16.43 15.57
N ARG A 22 14.30 -17.54 14.86
CA ARG A 22 14.15 -17.62 13.42
C ARG A 22 12.69 -17.52 12.98
N TYR A 23 11.77 -18.15 13.71
CA TYR A 23 10.34 -18.18 13.40
C TYR A 23 9.54 -17.06 14.11
N LEU A 24 10.09 -16.53 15.20
CA LEU A 24 9.50 -15.45 15.99
C LEU A 24 10.49 -14.28 16.10
N PRO A 25 10.71 -13.50 15.01
CA PRO A 25 11.69 -12.41 14.99
C PRO A 25 11.44 -11.33 16.03
N PHE A 26 10.19 -11.16 16.52
CA PHE A 26 9.89 -10.21 17.58
C PHE A 26 10.65 -10.49 18.87
N THR A 27 11.01 -11.74 19.15
CA THR A 27 11.78 -12.08 20.35
C THR A 27 13.19 -11.46 20.32
N ASP A 28 13.77 -11.31 19.12
CA ASP A 28 15.08 -10.66 19.01
C ASP A 28 14.99 -9.16 19.35
N TRP A 29 14.09 -8.43 18.70
CA TRP A 29 14.01 -6.99 18.91
C TRP A 29 13.34 -6.63 20.25
N LEU A 30 12.40 -7.43 20.78
CA LEU A 30 11.72 -7.15 22.05
C LEU A 30 12.67 -7.28 23.25
N PHE A 31 13.48 -8.35 23.30
CA PHE A 31 14.43 -8.57 24.40
C PHE A 31 15.67 -7.66 24.33
N HIS A 32 15.98 -7.12 23.16
CA HIS A 32 17.11 -6.21 22.97
C HIS A 32 16.67 -4.76 22.68
N TYR A 33 15.42 -4.43 22.98
CA TYR A 33 14.85 -3.10 22.72
C TYR A 33 15.55 -2.04 23.58
N GLN A 34 16.01 -0.98 22.91
CA GLN A 34 16.67 0.13 23.60
C GLN A 34 15.77 1.37 23.62
N ARG A 35 15.81 2.13 24.72
CA ARG A 35 15.03 3.38 24.84
C ARG A 35 15.33 4.37 23.71
N GLN A 36 16.52 4.28 23.11
CA GLN A 36 16.94 5.10 21.97
C GLN A 36 16.20 4.74 20.67
N ASP A 37 15.59 3.56 20.56
CA ASP A 37 14.83 3.14 19.38
C ASP A 37 13.42 3.73 19.37
N LEU A 38 12.85 4.02 20.55
CA LEU A 38 11.47 4.46 20.70
C LEU A 38 11.12 5.74 19.93
N PRO A 39 11.91 6.83 19.96
CA PRO A 39 11.57 8.03 19.20
C PRO A 39 11.51 7.78 17.69
N GLY A 40 12.42 6.94 17.16
CA GLY A 40 12.43 6.56 15.75
C GLY A 40 11.21 5.72 15.38
N ASP A 41 10.88 4.69 16.16
CA ASP A 41 9.73 3.83 15.90
C ASP A 41 8.40 4.59 16.05
N LEU A 42 8.28 5.48 17.04
CA LEU A 42 7.10 6.31 17.22
C LEU A 42 6.90 7.29 16.07
N MET A 43 7.95 7.98 15.65
CA MET A 43 7.90 8.94 14.55
C MET A 43 7.57 8.22 13.23
N ALA A 44 8.22 7.10 12.97
CA ALA A 44 7.99 6.30 11.77
C ALA A 44 6.56 5.75 11.76
N GLY A 45 6.09 5.18 12.86
CA GLY A 45 4.72 4.70 13.00
C GLY A 45 3.67 5.77 12.76
N LEU A 46 3.88 6.97 13.31
CA LEU A 46 2.98 8.11 13.11
C LEU A 46 2.94 8.56 11.63
N ILE A 47 4.10 8.74 11.00
CA ILE A 47 4.18 9.22 9.61
C ILE A 47 3.55 8.19 8.67
N VAL A 48 3.84 6.89 8.87
CA VAL A 48 3.27 5.83 8.05
C VAL A 48 1.77 5.74 8.25
N ALA A 49 1.24 5.89 9.47
CA ALA A 49 -0.19 5.92 9.73
C ALA A 49 -0.89 7.09 8.99
N ILE A 50 -0.32 8.30 9.07
CA ILE A 50 -0.82 9.49 8.37
C ILE A 50 -0.91 9.25 6.85
N MET A 51 0.05 8.54 6.27
CA MET A 51 0.04 8.20 4.84
C MET A 51 -0.91 7.05 4.52
N LEU A 52 -0.94 6.02 5.37
CA LEU A 52 -1.63 4.76 5.08
C LEU A 52 -3.15 4.89 5.20
N VAL A 53 -3.66 5.74 6.10
CA VAL A 53 -5.12 5.95 6.24
C VAL A 53 -5.76 6.35 4.90
N PRO A 54 -5.38 7.47 4.25
CA PRO A 54 -5.98 7.82 2.96
C PRO A 54 -5.58 6.86 1.83
N GLN A 55 -4.37 6.32 1.84
CA GLN A 55 -3.93 5.34 0.84
C GLN A 55 -4.70 4.03 0.95
N GLY A 56 -4.93 3.52 2.15
CA GLY A 56 -5.70 2.30 2.39
C GLY A 56 -7.13 2.41 1.83
N MET A 57 -7.81 3.52 2.13
CA MET A 57 -9.14 3.80 1.57
C MET A 57 -9.11 3.90 0.04
N ALA A 58 -8.11 4.58 -0.52
CA ALA A 58 -7.96 4.74 -1.96
C ALA A 58 -7.73 3.38 -2.65
N TYR A 59 -6.86 2.53 -2.10
CA TYR A 59 -6.56 1.22 -2.66
C TYR A 59 -7.72 0.22 -2.51
N ALA A 60 -8.53 0.33 -1.45
CA ALA A 60 -9.79 -0.43 -1.36
C ALA A 60 -10.75 -0.06 -2.50
N LEU A 61 -10.93 1.23 -2.79
CA LEU A 61 -11.73 1.68 -3.93
C LEU A 61 -11.17 1.19 -5.27
N LEU A 62 -9.83 1.17 -5.42
CA LEU A 62 -9.18 0.59 -6.60
C LEU A 62 -9.47 -0.90 -6.72
N ALA A 63 -9.46 -1.63 -5.60
CA ALA A 63 -9.84 -3.04 -5.53
C ALA A 63 -11.33 -3.29 -5.78
N GLY A 64 -12.17 -2.25 -5.89
CA GLY A 64 -13.62 -2.35 -6.04
C GLY A 64 -14.35 -2.60 -4.71
N LEU A 65 -13.66 -2.42 -3.59
CA LEU A 65 -14.15 -2.63 -2.23
C LEU A 65 -14.56 -1.31 -1.56
N PRO A 66 -15.45 -1.35 -0.56
CA PRO A 66 -15.71 -0.20 0.30
C PRO A 66 -14.45 0.33 0.98
N PRO A 67 -14.31 1.66 1.18
CA PRO A 67 -13.08 2.28 1.70
C PRO A 67 -12.64 1.76 3.07
N GLN A 68 -13.59 1.41 3.96
CA GLN A 68 -13.30 0.86 5.29
C GLN A 68 -12.50 -0.46 5.25
N ILE A 69 -12.72 -1.28 4.21
CA ILE A 69 -11.99 -2.54 4.04
C ILE A 69 -10.48 -2.30 3.91
N GLY A 70 -10.08 -1.18 3.31
CA GLY A 70 -8.68 -0.77 3.23
C GLY A 70 -8.08 -0.37 4.57
N LEU A 71 -8.89 0.22 5.45
CA LEU A 71 -8.47 0.52 6.82
C LEU A 71 -8.33 -0.77 7.64
N TYR A 72 -9.30 -1.69 7.53
CA TYR A 72 -9.25 -2.99 8.21
C TYR A 72 -8.03 -3.80 7.76
N ALA A 73 -7.73 -3.83 6.47
CA ALA A 73 -6.54 -4.45 5.90
C ALA A 73 -5.21 -3.78 6.33
N SER A 74 -5.29 -2.64 7.03
CA SER A 74 -4.13 -1.88 7.53
C SER A 74 -3.98 -1.94 9.05
N ILE A 75 -4.70 -2.81 9.77
CA ILE A 75 -4.64 -2.92 11.24
C ILE A 75 -3.95 -4.23 11.62
N PHE A 76 -4.69 -5.34 11.62
CA PHE A 76 -4.18 -6.63 12.07
C PHE A 76 -3.00 -7.16 11.25
N PRO A 77 -2.98 -7.01 9.92
CA PRO A 77 -1.80 -7.38 9.14
C PRO A 77 -0.51 -6.70 9.60
N LEU A 78 -0.58 -5.43 10.04
CA LEU A 78 0.57 -4.71 10.57
C LEU A 78 1.03 -5.25 11.93
N PHE A 79 0.10 -5.63 12.81
CA PHE A 79 0.45 -6.27 14.08
C PHE A 79 1.13 -7.62 13.83
N VAL A 80 0.53 -8.46 12.99
CA VAL A 80 1.06 -9.78 12.66
C VAL A 80 2.43 -9.67 12.01
N TYR A 81 2.57 -8.79 11.01
CA TYR A 81 3.85 -8.59 10.33
C TYR A 81 4.90 -7.97 11.25
N GLY A 82 4.55 -7.02 12.11
CA GLY A 82 5.46 -6.43 13.10
C GLY A 82 6.08 -7.46 14.06
N LEU A 83 5.33 -8.54 14.34
CA LEU A 83 5.80 -9.64 15.19
C LEU A 83 6.60 -10.69 14.41
N LEU A 84 6.18 -11.05 13.19
CA LEU A 84 6.73 -12.17 12.44
C LEU A 84 7.69 -11.78 11.33
N GLY A 85 7.71 -10.51 10.88
CA GLY A 85 8.56 -10.02 9.81
C GLY A 85 10.03 -10.00 10.19
N SER A 86 10.91 -10.42 9.27
CA SER A 86 12.36 -10.32 9.44
C SER A 86 12.87 -8.91 9.11
N SER A 87 12.13 -8.15 8.30
CA SER A 87 12.45 -6.77 7.99
C SER A 87 11.91 -5.81 9.07
N ARG A 88 12.80 -4.97 9.59
CA ARG A 88 12.44 -3.97 10.62
C ARG A 88 11.81 -2.70 10.04
N VAL A 89 11.80 -2.56 8.71
CA VAL A 89 11.38 -1.33 8.04
C VAL A 89 10.32 -1.53 6.96
N LEU A 90 10.03 -2.76 6.58
CA LEU A 90 8.98 -3.04 5.59
C LEU A 90 7.61 -2.67 6.16
N ALA A 91 6.88 -1.81 5.45
CA ALA A 91 5.53 -1.38 5.81
C ALA A 91 4.49 -2.16 4.99
N VAL A 92 3.85 -3.14 5.63
CA VAL A 92 2.82 -4.00 5.02
C VAL A 92 1.47 -3.28 5.04
N GLY A 93 0.60 -3.64 4.11
CA GLY A 93 -0.76 -3.12 3.98
C GLY A 93 -1.24 -3.12 2.53
N PRO A 94 -2.37 -2.49 2.22
CA PRO A 94 -2.86 -2.34 0.86
C PRO A 94 -1.84 -1.68 -0.07
N VAL A 95 -1.70 -2.21 -1.29
CA VAL A 95 -0.86 -1.65 -2.35
C VAL A 95 -1.60 -1.64 -3.68
N ALA A 96 -1.23 -0.72 -4.58
CA ALA A 96 -1.95 -0.47 -5.82
C ALA A 96 -2.01 -1.71 -6.73
N ILE A 97 -0.89 -2.41 -6.91
CA ILE A 97 -0.80 -3.59 -7.81
C ILE A 97 -1.68 -4.73 -7.30
N VAL A 98 -1.59 -5.07 -6.01
CA VAL A 98 -2.43 -6.12 -5.42
C VAL A 98 -3.90 -5.73 -5.48
N SER A 99 -4.24 -4.47 -5.21
CA SER A 99 -5.61 -3.96 -5.31
C SER A 99 -6.18 -4.10 -6.72
N LEU A 100 -5.37 -3.82 -7.76
CA LEU A 100 -5.76 -4.05 -9.16
C LEU A 100 -5.99 -5.54 -9.45
N LEU A 101 -5.10 -6.42 -9.00
CA LEU A 101 -5.24 -7.87 -9.16
C LEU A 101 -6.49 -8.40 -8.45
N VAL A 102 -6.79 -7.91 -7.25
CA VAL A 102 -8.04 -8.23 -6.54
C VAL A 102 -9.25 -7.77 -7.36
N ALA A 103 -9.23 -6.55 -7.89
CA ALA A 103 -10.31 -6.07 -8.76
C ALA A 103 -10.50 -6.97 -9.99
N ALA A 104 -9.42 -7.38 -10.64
CA ALA A 104 -9.47 -8.24 -11.82
C ALA A 104 -10.01 -9.64 -11.48
N GLY A 105 -9.55 -10.25 -10.38
CA GLY A 105 -9.95 -11.63 -10.02
C GLY A 105 -11.34 -11.73 -9.39
N VAL A 106 -11.77 -10.74 -8.61
CA VAL A 106 -13.04 -10.80 -7.88
C VAL A 106 -14.22 -10.31 -8.73
N SER A 107 -14.00 -9.32 -9.62
CA SER A 107 -15.10 -8.70 -10.37
C SER A 107 -15.89 -9.64 -11.26
N THR A 108 -15.26 -10.64 -11.83
CA THR A 108 -15.90 -11.65 -12.70
C THR A 108 -16.75 -12.66 -11.93
N LEU A 109 -16.44 -12.87 -10.65
CA LEU A 109 -17.07 -13.88 -9.80
C LEU A 109 -18.20 -13.33 -8.94
N ALA A 110 -18.20 -12.02 -8.66
CA ALA A 110 -19.11 -11.41 -7.68
C ALA A 110 -20.51 -11.05 -8.22
N GLY A 111 -20.74 -11.16 -9.54
CA GLY A 111 -22.07 -10.93 -10.15
C GLY A 111 -22.73 -9.57 -9.86
N GLY A 112 -21.96 -8.56 -9.39
CA GLY A 112 -22.47 -7.22 -9.07
C GLY A 112 -22.94 -7.03 -7.61
N ASP A 113 -23.02 -8.08 -6.80
CA ASP A 113 -23.35 -7.97 -5.37
C ASP A 113 -22.12 -7.55 -4.56
N VAL A 114 -22.27 -6.45 -3.79
CA VAL A 114 -21.18 -5.91 -2.95
C VAL A 114 -20.81 -6.84 -1.79
N ALA A 115 -21.79 -7.51 -1.19
CA ALA A 115 -21.53 -8.43 -0.08
C ALA A 115 -20.78 -9.67 -0.58
N ALA A 116 -21.21 -10.25 -1.70
CA ALA A 116 -20.49 -11.34 -2.36
C ALA A 116 -19.07 -10.91 -2.75
N TYR A 117 -18.91 -9.70 -3.27
CA TYR A 117 -17.60 -9.15 -3.62
C TYR A 117 -16.64 -9.12 -2.44
N VAL A 118 -17.09 -8.62 -1.29
CA VAL A 118 -16.29 -8.59 -0.05
C VAL A 118 -15.93 -10.01 0.39
N GLN A 119 -16.90 -10.93 0.40
CA GLN A 119 -16.65 -12.33 0.80
C GLN A 119 -15.63 -13.03 -0.10
N ILE A 120 -15.69 -12.81 -1.41
CA ILE A 120 -14.71 -13.36 -2.36
C ILE A 120 -13.32 -12.76 -2.12
N ALA A 121 -13.23 -11.45 -1.85
CA ALA A 121 -11.96 -10.79 -1.53
C ALA A 121 -11.32 -11.32 -0.23
N LEU A 122 -12.14 -11.62 0.81
CA LEU A 122 -11.69 -12.27 2.04
C LEU A 122 -11.17 -13.68 1.77
N THR A 123 -11.89 -14.45 0.96
CA THR A 123 -11.49 -15.82 0.57
C THR A 123 -10.18 -15.78 -0.24
N LEU A 124 -10.01 -14.78 -1.09
CA LEU A 124 -8.77 -14.56 -1.82
C LEU A 124 -7.60 -14.24 -0.87
N ALA A 125 -7.82 -13.43 0.16
CA ALA A 125 -6.80 -13.17 1.19
C ALA A 125 -6.42 -14.43 1.96
N LEU A 126 -7.40 -15.31 2.25
CA LEU A 126 -7.15 -16.63 2.85
C LEU A 126 -6.22 -17.46 1.98
N LEU A 127 -6.57 -17.61 0.69
CA LEU A 127 -5.78 -18.42 -0.25
C LEU A 127 -4.35 -17.87 -0.40
N VAL A 128 -4.20 -16.57 -0.56
CA VAL A 128 -2.89 -15.90 -0.61
C VAL A 128 -2.10 -16.18 0.67
N GLY A 129 -2.75 -16.07 1.83
CA GLY A 129 -2.13 -16.35 3.12
C GLY A 129 -1.65 -17.80 3.23
N ILE A 130 -2.49 -18.77 2.88
CA ILE A 130 -2.14 -20.21 2.90
C ILE A 130 -0.98 -20.49 1.93
N ILE A 131 -1.05 -19.97 0.70
CA ILE A 131 0.01 -20.17 -0.31
C ILE A 131 1.34 -19.61 0.20
N GLN A 132 1.37 -18.38 0.69
CA GLN A 132 2.60 -17.74 1.15
C GLN A 132 3.19 -18.42 2.39
N VAL A 133 2.37 -18.80 3.38
CA VAL A 133 2.83 -19.59 4.53
C VAL A 133 3.37 -20.94 4.06
N GLY A 134 2.64 -21.64 3.19
CA GLY A 134 3.07 -22.93 2.62
C GLY A 134 4.42 -22.80 1.89
N MET A 135 4.57 -21.77 1.05
CA MET A 135 5.85 -21.48 0.36
C MET A 135 6.99 -21.22 1.35
N GLY A 136 6.73 -20.48 2.42
CA GLY A 136 7.72 -20.18 3.46
C GLY A 136 8.16 -21.44 4.23
N LEU A 137 7.20 -22.29 4.61
CA LEU A 137 7.48 -23.56 5.29
C LEU A 137 8.24 -24.55 4.41
N LEU A 138 7.94 -24.60 3.11
CA LEU A 138 8.65 -25.38 2.10
C LEU A 138 10.01 -24.79 1.71
N ARG A 139 10.36 -23.59 2.27
CA ARG A 139 11.62 -22.87 2.03
C ARG A 139 11.86 -22.53 0.57
N VAL A 140 10.80 -22.15 -0.14
CA VAL A 140 10.91 -21.72 -1.56
C VAL A 140 11.12 -20.23 -1.72
N GLY A 141 11.47 -19.51 -0.66
CA GLY A 141 11.79 -18.07 -0.69
C GLY A 141 12.91 -17.69 -1.65
N PHE A 142 13.77 -18.66 -2.02
CA PHE A 142 14.81 -18.47 -3.02
C PHE A 142 14.28 -18.17 -4.43
N LEU A 143 13.01 -18.48 -4.72
CA LEU A 143 12.38 -18.23 -6.02
C LEU A 143 12.45 -16.75 -6.43
N VAL A 144 12.50 -15.83 -5.47
CA VAL A 144 12.68 -14.40 -5.76
C VAL A 144 13.96 -14.12 -6.57
N ASN A 145 14.98 -14.96 -6.48
CA ASN A 145 16.25 -14.78 -7.20
C ASN A 145 16.17 -15.18 -8.68
N PHE A 146 15.14 -15.93 -9.08
CA PHE A 146 14.93 -16.38 -10.46
C PHE A 146 14.10 -15.42 -11.30
N LEU A 147 13.41 -14.48 -10.66
CA LEU A 147 12.59 -13.53 -11.39
C LEU A 147 13.43 -12.40 -11.96
N SER A 148 13.34 -12.26 -13.26
CA SER A 148 14.06 -11.25 -14.01
C SER A 148 13.59 -9.84 -13.60
N HIS A 149 14.54 -8.99 -13.22
CA HIS A 149 14.26 -7.59 -12.91
C HIS A 149 13.54 -6.84 -14.05
N PRO A 150 13.90 -7.05 -15.34
CA PRO A 150 13.17 -6.48 -16.45
C PRO A 150 11.68 -6.84 -16.49
N VAL A 151 11.32 -8.12 -16.28
CA VAL A 151 9.91 -8.55 -16.25
C VAL A 151 9.12 -7.82 -15.16
N LEU A 152 9.71 -7.62 -14.00
CA LEU A 152 9.08 -6.84 -12.94
C LEU A 152 8.87 -5.38 -13.32
N VAL A 153 9.87 -4.75 -13.92
CA VAL A 153 9.78 -3.35 -14.36
C VAL A 153 8.68 -3.20 -15.42
N GLY A 154 8.60 -4.12 -16.39
CA GLY A 154 7.54 -4.13 -17.40
C GLY A 154 6.16 -4.30 -16.79
N PHE A 155 5.98 -5.31 -15.93
CA PHE A 155 4.72 -5.57 -15.24
C PHE A 155 4.26 -4.38 -14.39
N THR A 156 5.15 -3.77 -13.61
CA THR A 156 4.82 -2.62 -12.77
C THR A 156 4.48 -1.39 -13.61
N ALA A 157 5.15 -1.18 -14.75
CA ALA A 157 4.86 -0.10 -15.66
C ALA A 157 3.48 -0.26 -16.33
N ALA A 158 3.15 -1.47 -16.82
CA ALA A 158 1.83 -1.79 -17.37
C ALA A 158 0.73 -1.60 -16.33
N ALA A 159 0.93 -2.13 -15.13
CA ALA A 159 0.00 -1.95 -14.01
C ALA A 159 -0.19 -0.46 -13.67
N ALA A 160 0.88 0.33 -13.69
CA ALA A 160 0.82 1.77 -13.45
C ALA A 160 -0.08 2.50 -14.47
N ILE A 161 0.01 2.15 -15.74
CA ILE A 161 -0.84 2.71 -16.81
C ILE A 161 -2.31 2.33 -16.55
N ILE A 162 -2.60 1.06 -16.34
CA ILE A 162 -3.96 0.55 -16.10
C ILE A 162 -4.58 1.22 -14.86
N ILE A 163 -3.84 1.28 -13.76
CA ILE A 163 -4.28 1.93 -12.52
C ILE A 163 -4.54 3.42 -12.77
N GLY A 164 -3.60 4.11 -13.43
CA GLY A 164 -3.74 5.54 -13.75
C GLY A 164 -5.02 5.84 -14.52
N PHE A 165 -5.28 5.09 -15.59
CA PHE A 165 -6.51 5.23 -16.36
C PHE A 165 -7.77 4.86 -15.57
N SER A 166 -7.73 3.87 -14.71
CA SER A 166 -8.86 3.49 -13.86
C SER A 166 -9.29 4.61 -12.90
N GLN A 167 -8.37 5.49 -12.53
CA GLN A 167 -8.63 6.63 -11.64
C GLN A 167 -9.22 7.85 -12.35
N LEU A 168 -9.11 7.93 -13.66
CA LEU A 168 -9.64 9.08 -14.43
C LEU A 168 -11.13 9.28 -14.18
N LYS A 169 -11.93 8.23 -14.07
CA LYS A 169 -13.36 8.31 -13.74
C LYS A 169 -13.65 9.08 -12.44
N HIS A 170 -12.78 8.99 -11.45
CA HIS A 170 -12.94 9.68 -10.17
C HIS A 170 -12.45 11.13 -10.24
N VAL A 171 -11.40 11.40 -11.03
CA VAL A 171 -10.91 12.76 -11.29
C VAL A 171 -11.90 13.52 -12.18
N LEU A 172 -12.44 12.86 -13.22
CA LEU A 172 -13.43 13.44 -14.13
C LEU A 172 -14.86 13.48 -13.53
N GLY A 173 -15.11 12.73 -12.45
CA GLY A 173 -16.36 12.80 -11.69
C GLY A 173 -17.56 12.07 -12.29
N TYR A 174 -17.41 11.36 -13.42
CA TYR A 174 -18.51 10.58 -14.02
C TYR A 174 -18.35 9.07 -13.81
N ASN A 175 -19.37 8.29 -14.18
CA ASN A 175 -19.34 6.84 -14.07
C ASN A 175 -18.77 6.24 -15.36
N VAL A 176 -17.74 5.41 -15.23
CA VAL A 176 -17.23 4.58 -16.32
C VAL A 176 -17.64 3.14 -16.04
N PRO A 177 -18.38 2.48 -16.95
CA PRO A 177 -18.69 1.06 -16.85
C PRO A 177 -17.42 0.23 -16.76
N ARG A 178 -17.54 -1.00 -16.30
CA ARG A 178 -16.44 -1.97 -16.31
C ARG A 178 -16.33 -2.54 -17.72
N PHE A 179 -15.15 -2.52 -18.26
CA PHE A 179 -14.82 -3.11 -19.58
C PHE A 179 -13.84 -4.27 -19.37
N GLU A 180 -13.99 -5.33 -20.15
CA GLU A 180 -13.04 -6.46 -20.16
C GLU A 180 -11.69 -6.06 -20.71
N HIS A 181 -11.69 -5.09 -21.67
CA HIS A 181 -10.49 -4.64 -22.36
C HIS A 181 -10.14 -3.20 -22.03
N PHE A 182 -8.87 -2.96 -21.77
CA PHE A 182 -8.33 -1.64 -21.44
C PHE A 182 -8.61 -0.59 -22.51
N TYR A 183 -8.46 -0.95 -23.79
CA TYR A 183 -8.72 -0.01 -24.89
C TYR A 183 -10.18 0.46 -24.95
N ALA A 184 -11.13 -0.40 -24.59
CA ALA A 184 -12.54 -0.03 -24.54
C ALA A 184 -12.81 1.01 -23.44
N GLN A 185 -12.16 0.86 -22.28
CA GLN A 185 -12.21 1.85 -21.21
C GLN A 185 -11.64 3.20 -21.64
N VAL A 186 -10.50 3.19 -22.35
CA VAL A 186 -9.87 4.42 -22.88
C VAL A 186 -10.80 5.10 -23.87
N LEU A 187 -11.33 4.35 -24.84
CA LEU A 187 -12.24 4.89 -25.87
C LEU A 187 -13.49 5.50 -25.24
N TYR A 188 -14.12 4.77 -24.32
CA TYR A 188 -15.29 5.27 -23.60
C TYR A 188 -14.98 6.56 -22.85
N THR A 189 -13.85 6.60 -22.14
CA THR A 189 -13.43 7.79 -21.37
C THR A 189 -13.27 9.01 -22.28
N VAL A 190 -12.65 8.83 -23.45
CA VAL A 190 -12.46 9.94 -24.42
C VAL A 190 -13.79 10.40 -25.02
N GLN A 191 -14.68 9.48 -25.37
CA GLN A 191 -15.99 9.81 -25.94
C GLN A 191 -16.91 10.58 -24.97
N HIS A 192 -16.79 10.31 -23.66
CA HIS A 192 -17.65 10.90 -22.63
C HIS A 192 -16.95 12.02 -21.82
N LEU A 193 -15.89 12.61 -22.35
CA LEU A 193 -15.20 13.74 -21.68
C LEU A 193 -16.13 14.95 -21.45
N HIS A 194 -17.17 15.11 -22.26
CA HIS A 194 -18.15 16.18 -22.13
C HIS A 194 -19.05 16.02 -20.88
N GLU A 195 -19.14 14.81 -20.30
CA GLU A 195 -19.87 14.55 -19.05
C GLU A 195 -19.06 14.89 -17.80
N ALA A 196 -17.80 15.32 -17.98
CA ALA A 196 -16.90 15.55 -16.86
C ALA A 196 -17.43 16.64 -15.91
N ASN A 197 -17.44 16.33 -14.62
CA ASN A 197 -17.72 17.30 -13.59
C ASN A 197 -16.49 18.19 -13.40
N TRP A 198 -16.57 19.44 -13.86
CA TRP A 198 -15.44 20.38 -13.80
C TRP A 198 -14.93 20.61 -12.38
N LEU A 199 -15.80 20.52 -11.36
CA LEU A 199 -15.43 20.69 -9.97
C LEU A 199 -14.62 19.48 -9.45
N ALA A 200 -15.01 18.25 -9.84
CA ALA A 200 -14.23 17.04 -9.52
C ALA A 200 -12.84 17.12 -10.17
N LEU A 201 -12.78 17.59 -11.43
CA LEU A 201 -11.52 17.82 -12.14
C LEU A 201 -10.64 18.84 -11.42
N LEU A 202 -11.20 19.98 -11.01
CA LEU A 202 -10.47 21.04 -10.31
C LEU A 202 -9.93 20.54 -8.97
N ILE A 203 -10.74 19.81 -8.19
CA ILE A 203 -10.31 19.22 -6.91
C ILE A 203 -9.24 18.14 -7.16
N GLY A 204 -9.42 17.28 -8.14
CA GLY A 204 -8.48 16.22 -8.47
C GLY A 204 -7.13 16.78 -8.92
N VAL A 205 -7.11 17.69 -9.88
CA VAL A 205 -5.88 18.35 -10.38
C VAL A 205 -5.24 19.19 -9.27
N GLY A 206 -6.02 19.98 -8.51
CA GLY A 206 -5.53 20.74 -7.38
C GLY A 206 -4.85 19.85 -6.33
N SER A 207 -5.46 18.70 -6.03
CA SER A 207 -4.87 17.71 -5.11
C SER A 207 -3.56 17.12 -5.65
N ILE A 208 -3.48 16.82 -6.95
CA ILE A 208 -2.25 16.34 -7.60
C ILE A 208 -1.14 17.41 -7.49
N LEU A 209 -1.46 18.67 -7.76
CA LEU A 209 -0.50 19.77 -7.68
C LEU A 209 0.01 19.97 -6.25
N ILE A 210 -0.87 19.92 -5.25
CA ILE A 210 -0.48 20.01 -3.83
C ILE A 210 0.43 18.83 -3.46
N LEU A 211 0.06 17.60 -3.81
CA LEU A 211 0.88 16.42 -3.53
C LEU A 211 2.25 16.50 -4.20
N TYR A 212 2.28 16.97 -5.46
CA TYR A 212 3.53 17.18 -6.18
C TYR A 212 4.40 18.26 -5.52
N PHE A 213 3.81 19.36 -5.06
CA PHE A 213 4.50 20.40 -4.30
C PHE A 213 5.11 19.85 -3.00
N PHE A 214 4.32 19.09 -2.21
CA PHE A 214 4.79 18.44 -0.99
C PHE A 214 5.95 17.49 -1.23
N LYS A 215 5.90 16.73 -2.34
CA LYS A 215 6.93 15.76 -2.70
C LYS A 215 8.22 16.41 -3.23
N SER A 216 8.11 17.43 -4.10
CA SER A 216 9.25 17.91 -4.89
C SER A 216 9.82 19.26 -4.40
N ARG A 217 8.97 20.21 -3.99
CA ARG A 217 9.39 21.59 -3.68
C ARG A 217 9.51 21.84 -2.19
N LEU A 218 8.57 21.35 -1.41
CA LEU A 218 8.48 21.64 0.03
C LEU A 218 9.74 21.21 0.81
N PRO A 219 10.37 20.03 0.58
CA PRO A 219 11.59 19.65 1.31
C PRO A 219 12.74 20.65 1.11
N GLY A 220 12.86 21.20 -0.12
CA GLY A 220 13.87 22.21 -0.44
C GLY A 220 13.59 23.56 0.24
N LEU A 221 12.33 23.96 0.29
CA LEU A 221 11.91 25.19 0.99
C LEU A 221 12.16 25.08 2.49
N LEU A 222 11.73 23.98 3.13
CA LEU A 222 11.92 23.76 4.56
C LEU A 222 13.40 23.75 4.96
N LYS A 223 14.29 23.22 4.11
CA LYS A 223 15.74 23.30 4.32
C LYS A 223 16.26 24.73 4.27
N ARG A 224 15.73 25.56 3.36
CA ARG A 224 16.15 26.97 3.21
C ARG A 224 15.65 27.87 4.35
N THR A 225 14.48 27.57 4.91
CA THR A 225 13.88 28.33 6.01
C THR A 225 14.43 27.96 7.39
N GLY A 226 15.41 27.04 7.48
CA GLY A 226 16.04 26.66 8.74
C GLY A 226 15.17 25.80 9.65
N VAL A 227 14.12 25.19 9.15
CA VAL A 227 13.29 24.25 9.90
C VAL A 227 14.14 23.08 10.38
N ASN A 228 13.88 22.61 11.62
CA ASN A 228 14.58 21.48 12.20
C ASN A 228 14.59 20.28 11.22
N PRO A 229 15.77 19.73 10.88
CA PRO A 229 15.91 18.63 9.93
C PRO A 229 15.01 17.43 10.23
N ASN A 230 14.76 17.15 11.50
CA ASN A 230 13.89 16.05 11.95
C ASN A 230 12.41 16.23 11.58
N LEU A 231 11.96 17.47 11.34
CA LEU A 231 10.58 17.81 10.96
C LEU A 231 10.38 17.84 9.43
N ILE A 232 11.45 17.88 8.65
CA ILE A 232 11.34 18.00 7.19
C ILE A 232 10.64 16.78 6.59
N VAL A 233 11.01 15.55 7.00
CA VAL A 233 10.39 14.33 6.51
C VAL A 233 8.92 14.25 6.92
N PRO A 234 8.53 14.37 8.21
CA PRO A 234 7.13 14.37 8.63
C PRO A 234 6.26 15.36 7.85
N ILE A 235 6.69 16.63 7.77
CA ILE A 235 5.94 17.68 7.08
C ILE A 235 5.84 17.40 5.58
N SER A 236 6.92 16.97 4.93
CA SER A 236 6.90 16.68 3.49
C SER A 236 6.04 15.45 3.13
N LYS A 237 5.87 14.52 4.06
CA LYS A 237 5.07 13.29 3.85
C LYS A 237 3.62 13.44 4.31
N SER A 238 3.25 14.56 4.95
CA SER A 238 1.85 14.81 5.37
C SER A 238 0.93 15.26 4.21
N GLY A 239 1.45 15.44 3.00
CA GLY A 239 0.66 15.88 1.83
C GLY A 239 -0.68 15.15 1.66
N PRO A 240 -0.74 13.80 1.71
CA PRO A 240 -2.01 13.06 1.64
C PRO A 240 -3.01 13.46 2.72
N LEU A 241 -2.57 13.66 3.96
CA LEU A 241 -3.44 14.12 5.04
C LEU A 241 -3.95 15.53 4.79
N VAL A 242 -3.08 16.44 4.33
CA VAL A 242 -3.45 17.83 4.06
C VAL A 242 -4.54 17.92 2.99
N ILE A 243 -4.42 17.20 1.87
CA ILE A 243 -5.45 17.22 0.83
C ILE A 243 -6.76 16.56 1.26
N VAL A 244 -6.69 15.55 2.15
CA VAL A 244 -7.89 14.94 2.75
C VAL A 244 -8.62 15.97 3.61
N ILE A 245 -7.92 16.63 4.52
CA ILE A 245 -8.51 17.67 5.38
C ILE A 245 -9.08 18.82 4.54
N LEU A 246 -8.32 19.33 3.58
CA LEU A 246 -8.79 20.39 2.69
C LEU A 246 -10.00 19.96 1.87
N GLY A 247 -9.97 18.74 1.32
CA GLY A 247 -11.08 18.18 0.53
C GLY A 247 -12.35 18.05 1.36
N VAL A 248 -12.26 17.54 2.59
CA VAL A 248 -13.40 17.42 3.50
C VAL A 248 -13.96 18.80 3.88
N LEU A 249 -13.08 19.71 4.31
CA LEU A 249 -13.51 21.06 4.73
C LEU A 249 -14.16 21.85 3.58
N LEU A 250 -13.60 21.80 2.38
CA LEU A 250 -14.19 22.46 1.20
C LEU A 250 -15.54 21.83 0.82
N THR A 251 -15.63 20.49 0.82
CA THR A 251 -16.86 19.79 0.43
C THR A 251 -17.96 20.03 1.43
N GLN A 252 -17.69 19.93 2.72
CA GLN A 252 -18.66 20.16 3.78
C GLN A 252 -19.04 21.65 3.88
N GLY A 253 -18.06 22.55 3.90
CA GLY A 253 -18.30 23.98 4.07
C GLY A 253 -19.10 24.61 2.94
N LEU A 254 -18.84 24.19 1.70
CA LEU A 254 -19.53 24.71 0.50
C LEU A 254 -20.66 23.80 0.01
N ARG A 255 -20.93 22.67 0.67
CA ARG A 255 -21.92 21.63 0.30
C ARG A 255 -21.79 21.21 -1.16
N LEU A 256 -20.53 20.93 -1.60
CA LEU A 256 -20.21 20.69 -3.01
C LEU A 256 -20.86 19.41 -3.55
N ASN A 257 -21.10 18.43 -2.71
CA ASN A 257 -21.80 17.19 -3.06
C ASN A 257 -23.28 17.45 -3.40
N GLU A 258 -23.97 18.34 -2.68
CA GLU A 258 -25.37 18.65 -2.90
C GLU A 258 -25.56 19.62 -4.07
N ARG A 259 -24.71 20.66 -4.15
CA ARG A 259 -24.86 21.74 -5.16
C ARG A 259 -24.33 21.38 -6.54
N PHE A 260 -23.30 20.55 -6.61
CA PHE A 260 -22.60 20.28 -7.86
C PHE A 260 -22.43 18.79 -8.16
N GLY A 261 -23.08 17.91 -7.38
CA GLY A 261 -23.03 16.46 -7.60
C GLY A 261 -21.64 15.85 -7.40
N LEU A 262 -20.77 16.49 -6.58
CA LEU A 262 -19.44 15.97 -6.31
C LEU A 262 -19.51 14.62 -5.59
N LYS A 263 -18.91 13.60 -6.15
CA LYS A 263 -18.88 12.25 -5.55
C LYS A 263 -17.99 12.20 -4.33
N ILE A 264 -18.58 11.83 -3.21
CA ILE A 264 -17.92 11.67 -1.91
C ILE A 264 -17.79 10.19 -1.54
N VAL A 265 -16.96 9.91 -0.53
CA VAL A 265 -16.79 8.58 0.05
C VAL A 265 -18.10 8.10 0.66
N GLY A 266 -18.80 8.98 1.40
CA GLY A 266 -20.01 8.65 2.11
C GLY A 266 -19.75 8.03 3.48
N GLU A 267 -20.72 7.26 3.97
CA GLU A 267 -20.64 6.65 5.29
C GLU A 267 -19.51 5.62 5.36
N VAL A 268 -18.62 5.81 6.33
CA VAL A 268 -17.55 4.88 6.70
C VAL A 268 -17.88 4.38 8.11
N PRO A 269 -18.28 3.10 8.27
CA PRO A 269 -18.64 2.56 9.57
C PRO A 269 -17.51 2.77 10.59
N ALA A 270 -17.88 3.28 11.75
CA ALA A 270 -16.98 3.35 12.91
C ALA A 270 -17.05 2.04 13.70
N GLY A 271 -15.98 1.67 14.37
CA GLY A 271 -15.93 0.51 15.24
C GLY A 271 -14.81 -0.46 14.90
N LEU A 272 -14.67 -1.49 15.72
CA LEU A 272 -13.67 -2.53 15.48
C LEU A 272 -13.95 -3.25 14.16
N PRO A 273 -12.91 -3.67 13.43
CA PRO A 273 -13.08 -4.57 12.30
C PRO A 273 -13.89 -5.80 12.74
N PRO A 274 -14.93 -6.18 11.98
CA PRO A 274 -15.73 -7.36 12.34
C PRO A 274 -14.88 -8.62 12.24
N PHE A 275 -15.15 -9.58 13.10
CA PHE A 275 -14.63 -10.93 12.87
C PHE A 275 -15.35 -11.53 11.67
N THR A 276 -14.61 -11.89 10.64
CA THR A 276 -15.14 -12.41 9.37
C THR A 276 -14.68 -13.84 9.14
N MET A 277 -15.58 -14.62 8.53
CA MET A 277 -15.26 -15.96 8.08
C MET A 277 -15.25 -15.98 6.54
N PRO A 278 -14.17 -16.45 5.92
CA PRO A 278 -14.11 -16.63 4.46
C PRO A 278 -15.04 -17.76 4.02
N THR A 279 -15.48 -17.71 2.77
CA THR A 279 -16.28 -18.78 2.18
C THR A 279 -15.43 -20.02 1.95
N ILE A 280 -15.87 -21.17 2.48
CA ILE A 280 -15.25 -22.48 2.26
C ILE A 280 -16.04 -23.20 1.17
N ASP A 281 -15.73 -22.89 -0.08
CA ASP A 281 -16.30 -23.52 -1.27
C ASP A 281 -15.17 -23.89 -2.22
N MET A 282 -15.06 -25.19 -2.52
CA MET A 282 -13.98 -25.71 -3.36
C MET A 282 -14.04 -25.17 -4.79
N ASN A 283 -15.23 -24.96 -5.35
CA ASN A 283 -15.38 -24.40 -6.69
C ASN A 283 -14.86 -22.95 -6.74
N LEU A 284 -15.21 -22.16 -5.73
CA LEU A 284 -14.70 -20.78 -5.58
C LEU A 284 -13.18 -20.78 -5.39
N TRP A 285 -12.64 -21.70 -4.59
CA TRP A 285 -11.20 -21.78 -4.35
C TRP A 285 -10.44 -22.12 -5.64
N ILE A 286 -10.94 -23.08 -6.43
CA ILE A 286 -10.34 -23.44 -7.74
C ILE A 286 -10.38 -22.24 -8.70
N ALA A 287 -11.50 -21.52 -8.75
CA ALA A 287 -11.65 -20.33 -9.60
C ALA A 287 -10.69 -19.18 -9.18
N LEU A 288 -10.44 -19.02 -7.87
CA LEU A 288 -9.55 -18.00 -7.33
C LEU A 288 -8.07 -18.39 -7.34
N LEU A 289 -7.74 -19.67 -7.50
CA LEU A 289 -6.36 -20.16 -7.38
C LEU A 289 -5.36 -19.46 -8.31
N PRO A 290 -5.65 -19.23 -9.62
CA PRO A 290 -4.71 -18.55 -10.51
C PRO A 290 -4.38 -17.13 -10.04
N ILE A 291 -5.39 -16.35 -9.63
CA ILE A 291 -5.16 -15.00 -9.14
C ILE A 291 -4.51 -14.98 -7.76
N ALA A 292 -4.83 -15.94 -6.89
CA ALA A 292 -4.19 -16.09 -5.58
C ALA A 292 -2.69 -16.40 -5.72
N LEU A 293 -2.32 -17.29 -6.64
CA LEU A 293 -0.92 -17.56 -6.97
C LEU A 293 -0.23 -16.29 -7.50
N THR A 294 -0.85 -15.59 -8.44
CA THR A 294 -0.31 -14.35 -8.99
C THR A 294 -0.06 -13.31 -7.90
N ILE A 295 -1.04 -13.05 -7.02
CA ILE A 295 -0.90 -12.11 -5.92
C ILE A 295 0.18 -12.57 -4.94
N SER A 296 0.24 -13.87 -4.64
CA SER A 296 1.25 -14.42 -3.72
C SER A 296 2.66 -14.19 -4.23
N PHE A 297 2.92 -14.45 -5.51
CA PHE A 297 4.23 -14.24 -6.11
C PHE A 297 4.58 -12.77 -6.29
N VAL A 298 3.70 -11.98 -6.89
CA VAL A 298 3.94 -10.55 -7.16
C VAL A 298 4.11 -9.78 -5.84
N GLY A 299 3.23 -10.00 -4.88
CA GLY A 299 3.30 -9.35 -3.57
C GLY A 299 4.56 -9.74 -2.79
N TYR A 300 4.92 -11.02 -2.80
CA TYR A 300 6.15 -11.48 -2.18
C TYR A 300 7.39 -10.84 -2.81
N MET A 301 7.45 -10.82 -4.14
CA MET A 301 8.59 -10.25 -4.86
C MET A 301 8.77 -8.75 -4.60
N GLU A 302 7.67 -7.99 -4.64
CA GLU A 302 7.70 -6.57 -4.30
C GLU A 302 8.21 -6.38 -2.88
N SER A 303 7.65 -7.11 -1.92
CA SER A 303 8.02 -7.02 -0.50
C SER A 303 9.49 -7.33 -0.25
N VAL A 304 9.97 -8.48 -0.73
CA VAL A 304 11.35 -8.93 -0.47
C VAL A 304 12.37 -8.07 -1.19
N SER A 305 12.07 -7.58 -2.40
CA SER A 305 12.95 -6.66 -3.13
C SER A 305 13.14 -5.36 -2.34
N VAL A 306 12.05 -4.80 -1.82
CA VAL A 306 12.09 -3.59 -0.98
C VAL A 306 12.81 -3.88 0.34
N ALA A 307 12.47 -4.97 1.02
CA ALA A 307 13.10 -5.36 2.28
C ALA A 307 14.61 -5.54 2.14
N LYS A 308 15.06 -6.28 1.11
CA LYS A 308 16.49 -6.47 0.81
C LYS A 308 17.20 -5.15 0.46
N SER A 309 16.57 -4.30 -0.37
CA SER A 309 17.12 -2.99 -0.75
C SER A 309 17.36 -2.07 0.45
N LEU A 310 16.39 -1.99 1.36
CA LEU A 310 16.48 -1.16 2.56
C LEU A 310 17.41 -1.78 3.62
N ALA A 311 17.37 -3.11 3.77
CA ALA A 311 18.26 -3.83 4.70
C ALA A 311 19.73 -3.69 4.32
N SER A 312 20.05 -3.69 3.01
CA SER A 312 21.43 -3.49 2.53
C SER A 312 22.04 -2.16 2.99
N LYS A 313 21.23 -1.09 3.05
CA LYS A 313 21.65 0.23 3.54
C LYS A 313 22.01 0.24 5.04
N ARG A 314 21.44 -0.69 5.81
CA ARG A 314 21.73 -0.85 7.25
C ARG A 314 22.57 -2.10 7.55
N ARG A 315 23.11 -2.79 6.53
CA ARG A 315 23.86 -4.04 6.65
C ARG A 315 23.08 -5.13 7.43
N GLN A 316 21.76 -5.14 7.30
CA GLN A 316 20.88 -6.15 7.90
C GLN A 316 20.65 -7.30 6.92
N LYS A 317 20.41 -8.50 7.44
CA LYS A 317 20.03 -9.68 6.65
C LYS A 317 18.52 -9.86 6.72
N ILE A 318 17.91 -10.20 5.58
CA ILE A 318 16.50 -10.58 5.45
C ILE A 318 16.44 -12.08 5.21
N ASP A 319 15.62 -12.77 5.98
CA ASP A 319 15.31 -14.19 5.75
C ASP A 319 14.09 -14.24 4.81
N ALA A 320 14.31 -14.70 3.59
CA ALA A 320 13.29 -14.72 2.54
C ALA A 320 12.14 -15.70 2.84
N ASP A 321 12.43 -16.81 3.51
CA ASP A 321 11.42 -17.80 3.92
C ASP A 321 10.56 -17.23 5.06
N GLN A 322 11.19 -16.55 6.01
CA GLN A 322 10.49 -15.90 7.11
C GLN A 322 9.61 -14.73 6.62
N GLU A 323 10.04 -13.99 5.59
CA GLU A 323 9.20 -12.96 4.95
C GLU A 323 7.93 -13.56 4.33
N LEU A 324 8.02 -14.73 3.67
CA LEU A 324 6.85 -15.46 3.15
C LEU A 324 5.89 -15.84 4.28
N ILE A 325 6.41 -16.41 5.38
CA ILE A 325 5.58 -16.77 6.54
C ILE A 325 4.92 -15.53 7.13
N ALA A 326 5.65 -14.44 7.29
CA ALA A 326 5.14 -13.21 7.89
C ALA A 326 4.05 -12.54 7.01
N LEU A 327 4.29 -12.45 5.69
CA LEU A 327 3.31 -11.92 4.74
C LEU A 327 2.07 -12.80 4.65
N GLY A 328 2.27 -14.13 4.61
CA GLY A 328 1.17 -15.07 4.60
C GLY A 328 0.33 -14.99 5.88
N ALA A 329 0.96 -14.95 7.05
CA ALA A 329 0.28 -14.77 8.33
C ALA A 329 -0.45 -13.41 8.41
N ALA A 330 0.13 -12.33 7.85
CA ALA A 330 -0.52 -11.03 7.74
C ALA A 330 -1.79 -11.11 6.87
N ASN A 331 -1.75 -11.84 5.74
CA ASN A 331 -2.91 -12.08 4.88
C ASN A 331 -3.99 -12.93 5.57
N LEU A 332 -3.59 -13.95 6.35
CA LEU A 332 -4.54 -14.68 7.21
C LEU A 332 -5.19 -13.75 8.24
N GLY A 333 -4.39 -12.87 8.87
CA GLY A 333 -4.92 -11.85 9.77
C GLY A 333 -5.92 -10.92 9.08
N ALA A 334 -5.63 -10.46 7.84
CA ALA A 334 -6.55 -9.67 7.04
C ALA A 334 -7.89 -10.40 6.81
N THR A 335 -7.84 -11.68 6.47
CA THR A 335 -9.03 -12.51 6.22
C THR A 335 -10.01 -12.48 7.39
N PHE A 336 -9.52 -12.69 8.61
CA PHE A 336 -10.38 -12.78 9.79
C PHE A 336 -10.79 -11.44 10.38
N THR A 337 -10.25 -10.35 9.86
CA THR A 337 -10.54 -8.99 10.33
C THR A 337 -11.11 -8.08 9.23
N GLY A 338 -11.81 -8.67 8.27
CA GLY A 338 -12.53 -7.93 7.23
C GLY A 338 -11.64 -7.22 6.21
N GLY A 339 -10.35 -7.60 6.11
CA GLY A 339 -9.41 -7.06 5.13
C GLY A 339 -9.36 -7.87 3.83
N TYR A 340 -8.59 -7.40 2.87
CA TYR A 340 -8.30 -8.08 1.60
C TYR A 340 -6.78 -8.29 1.45
N PRO A 341 -6.29 -8.97 0.39
CA PRO A 341 -4.86 -9.26 0.26
C PRO A 341 -3.96 -8.05 0.40
N VAL A 342 -2.91 -8.17 1.22
CA VAL A 342 -1.94 -7.13 1.54
C VAL A 342 -0.52 -7.59 1.24
N THR A 343 0.38 -6.61 1.06
CA THR A 343 1.80 -6.86 0.87
C THR A 343 2.65 -5.67 1.30
N GLY A 344 3.97 -5.77 1.24
CA GLY A 344 4.88 -4.66 1.54
C GLY A 344 4.87 -3.59 0.45
N GLY A 345 4.65 -2.33 0.83
CA GLY A 345 4.63 -1.22 -0.11
C GLY A 345 5.96 -0.48 -0.19
N PHE A 346 6.52 -0.31 -1.41
CA PHE A 346 7.80 0.37 -1.61
C PHE A 346 7.85 1.78 -0.99
N SER A 347 6.93 2.65 -1.39
CA SER A 347 6.94 4.06 -0.96
C SER A 347 6.83 4.21 0.56
N ARG A 348 5.96 3.42 1.20
CA ARG A 348 5.77 3.45 2.65
C ARG A 348 6.99 2.92 3.41
N SER A 349 7.59 1.87 2.91
CA SER A 349 8.78 1.26 3.54
C SER A 349 9.99 2.19 3.48
N VAL A 350 10.18 2.91 2.37
CA VAL A 350 11.19 3.97 2.27
C VAL A 350 10.92 5.07 3.30
N VAL A 351 9.66 5.51 3.43
CA VAL A 351 9.29 6.53 4.42
C VAL A 351 9.50 6.02 5.85
N ASN A 352 9.13 4.79 6.14
CA ASN A 352 9.35 4.14 7.43
C ASN A 352 10.85 4.10 7.79
N TYR A 353 11.68 3.75 6.81
CA TYR A 353 13.14 3.79 6.93
C TYR A 353 13.67 5.22 7.17
N ASP A 354 13.27 6.19 6.33
CA ASP A 354 13.73 7.59 6.39
C ASP A 354 13.27 8.29 7.68
N ALA A 355 12.12 7.90 8.22
CA ALA A 355 11.58 8.39 9.48
C ALA A 355 12.25 7.80 10.71
N GLY A 356 13.11 6.80 10.54
CA GLY A 356 13.94 6.25 11.61
C GLY A 356 13.39 4.97 12.27
N ALA A 357 12.49 4.23 11.62
CA ALA A 357 12.05 2.93 12.14
C ALA A 357 13.24 2.01 12.43
N ASN A 358 13.31 1.47 13.63
CA ASN A 358 14.40 0.61 14.08
C ASN A 358 13.93 -0.83 14.34
N THR A 359 12.66 -1.03 14.66
CA THR A 359 12.12 -2.34 15.02
C THR A 359 10.72 -2.55 14.43
N GLY A 360 10.19 -3.76 14.57
CA GLY A 360 8.79 -4.09 14.22
C GLY A 360 7.74 -3.29 15.01
N LEU A 361 8.14 -2.63 16.11
CA LEU A 361 7.25 -1.79 16.91
C LEU A 361 6.69 -0.62 16.08
N ALA A 362 7.43 -0.07 15.12
CA ALA A 362 6.93 0.96 14.22
C ALA A 362 5.67 0.51 13.46
N SER A 363 5.64 -0.75 12.97
CA SER A 363 4.45 -1.34 12.33
C SER A 363 3.29 -1.52 13.31
N ILE A 364 3.58 -1.94 14.55
CA ILE A 364 2.57 -2.09 15.61
C ILE A 364 1.96 -0.73 15.97
N ILE A 365 2.78 0.32 16.10
CA ILE A 365 2.32 1.68 16.35
C ILE A 365 1.45 2.17 15.19
N THR A 366 1.87 1.93 13.95
CA THR A 366 1.07 2.28 12.76
C THR A 366 -0.31 1.62 12.81
N GLY A 367 -0.37 0.31 13.03
CA GLY A 367 -1.63 -0.45 13.15
C GLY A 367 -2.52 0.08 14.28
N GLY A 368 -1.92 0.41 15.44
CA GLY A 368 -2.62 1.00 16.59
C GLY A 368 -3.22 2.38 16.29
N LEU A 369 -2.49 3.24 15.59
CA LEU A 369 -2.99 4.57 15.18
C LEU A 369 -4.11 4.46 14.15
N ILE A 370 -4.03 3.50 13.22
CA ILE A 370 -5.11 3.25 12.27
C ILE A 370 -6.34 2.68 12.98
N LEU A 371 -6.14 1.79 13.94
CA LEU A 371 -7.23 1.28 14.78
C LEU A 371 -7.94 2.42 15.51
N LEU A 372 -7.21 3.35 16.14
CA LEU A 372 -7.78 4.55 16.74
C LEU A 372 -8.53 5.43 15.72
N THR A 373 -7.99 5.55 14.52
CA THR A 373 -8.65 6.26 13.42
C THR A 373 -9.99 5.62 13.06
N VAL A 374 -10.04 4.30 12.96
CA VAL A 374 -11.28 3.56 12.64
C VAL A 374 -12.30 3.65 13.77
N LEU A 375 -11.86 3.66 15.02
CA LEU A 375 -12.75 3.76 16.17
C LEU A 375 -13.40 5.14 16.30
N PHE A 376 -12.64 6.22 16.02
CA PHE A 376 -13.06 7.56 16.41
C PHE A 376 -13.13 8.58 15.25
N LEU A 377 -12.35 8.39 14.17
CA LEU A 377 -12.17 9.43 13.14
C LEU A 377 -12.85 9.11 11.81
N THR A 378 -13.47 7.93 11.65
CA THR A 378 -14.15 7.56 10.39
C THR A 378 -15.27 8.51 9.98
N PRO A 379 -16.08 9.12 10.87
CA PRO A 379 -17.09 10.08 10.47
C PRO A 379 -16.52 11.31 9.76
N LEU A 380 -15.27 11.66 10.03
CA LEU A 380 -14.60 12.79 9.36
C LEU A 380 -14.39 12.55 7.86
N PHE A 381 -14.39 11.29 7.41
CA PHE A 381 -14.18 10.95 6.00
C PHE A 381 -15.48 10.95 5.17
N TYR A 382 -16.64 11.19 5.78
CA TYR A 382 -17.92 11.18 5.08
C TYR A 382 -17.92 12.10 3.86
N TYR A 383 -17.48 13.35 4.03
CA TYR A 383 -17.43 14.37 2.97
C TYR A 383 -16.16 14.33 2.11
N LEU A 384 -15.33 13.28 2.23
CA LEU A 384 -14.10 13.16 1.47
C LEU A 384 -14.39 12.94 -0.03
N PRO A 385 -13.94 13.82 -0.94
CA PRO A 385 -14.14 13.63 -2.38
C PRO A 385 -13.38 12.42 -2.89
N LYS A 386 -14.02 11.60 -3.74
CA LYS A 386 -13.34 10.48 -4.43
C LYS A 386 -12.21 10.95 -5.34
N ALA A 387 -12.31 12.18 -5.88
CA ALA A 387 -11.25 12.80 -6.67
C ALA A 387 -9.94 13.02 -5.88
N VAL A 388 -10.02 13.30 -4.56
CA VAL A 388 -8.85 13.41 -3.67
C VAL A 388 -8.16 12.05 -3.53
N LEU A 389 -8.92 10.98 -3.30
CA LEU A 389 -8.38 9.61 -3.22
C LEU A 389 -7.74 9.17 -4.53
N ALA A 390 -8.37 9.50 -5.67
CA ALA A 390 -7.79 9.26 -6.99
C ALA A 390 -6.46 9.99 -7.20
N ALA A 391 -6.35 11.24 -6.75
CA ALA A 391 -5.11 12.00 -6.81
C ALA A 391 -3.98 11.33 -6.00
N ILE A 392 -4.29 10.77 -4.82
CA ILE A 392 -3.32 10.01 -4.02
C ILE A 392 -2.82 8.78 -4.78
N ILE A 393 -3.74 8.03 -5.41
CA ILE A 393 -3.39 6.86 -6.22
C ILE A 393 -2.50 7.27 -7.40
N LEU A 394 -2.90 8.31 -8.15
CA LEU A 394 -2.15 8.77 -9.31
C LEU A 394 -0.70 9.16 -8.95
N ILE A 395 -0.49 9.90 -7.87
CA ILE A 395 0.86 10.25 -7.40
C ILE A 395 1.65 9.03 -6.92
N ALA A 396 0.98 8.06 -6.30
CA ALA A 396 1.63 6.82 -5.87
C ALA A 396 2.07 5.97 -7.08
N VAL A 397 1.21 5.87 -8.08
CA VAL A 397 1.42 5.06 -9.29
C VAL A 397 2.52 5.62 -10.19
N VAL A 398 2.68 6.94 -10.27
CA VAL A 398 3.81 7.56 -10.99
C VAL A 398 5.16 7.06 -10.47
N ASN A 399 5.26 6.67 -9.20
CA ASN A 399 6.48 6.11 -8.62
C ASN A 399 6.77 4.66 -9.05
N LEU A 400 5.78 3.96 -9.60
CA LEU A 400 5.95 2.60 -10.16
C LEU A 400 6.59 2.65 -11.55
N PHE A 401 6.59 3.81 -12.18
CA PHE A 401 7.18 4.01 -13.52
C PHE A 401 8.66 4.38 -13.38
N ASP A 402 9.53 3.38 -13.38
CA ASP A 402 10.97 3.62 -13.34
C ASP A 402 11.57 3.84 -14.74
N VAL A 403 11.46 5.10 -15.19
CA VAL A 403 12.01 5.54 -16.49
C VAL A 403 13.53 5.30 -16.58
N LYS A 404 14.24 5.34 -15.46
CA LYS A 404 15.69 5.13 -15.47
C LYS A 404 16.02 3.65 -15.68
N ALA A 405 15.32 2.77 -14.96
CA ALA A 405 15.46 1.32 -15.15
C ALA A 405 15.07 0.94 -16.59
N PHE A 406 13.97 1.47 -17.11
CA PHE A 406 13.54 1.24 -18.49
C PHE A 406 14.62 1.65 -19.51
N LYS A 407 15.17 2.88 -19.42
CA LYS A 407 16.26 3.35 -20.28
C LYS A 407 17.53 2.52 -20.15
N HIS A 408 17.87 2.07 -18.94
CA HIS A 408 19.05 1.26 -18.68
C HIS A 408 18.93 -0.13 -19.33
N ILE A 409 17.77 -0.78 -19.16
CA ILE A 409 17.49 -2.10 -19.75
C ILE A 409 17.50 -2.00 -21.28
N TRP A 410 16.88 -0.97 -21.85
CA TRP A 410 16.88 -0.71 -23.28
C TRP A 410 18.28 -0.54 -23.88
N ALA A 411 19.18 0.14 -23.15
CA ALA A 411 20.54 0.38 -23.57
C ALA A 411 21.44 -0.85 -23.45
N TYR A 412 21.20 -1.72 -22.43
CA TYR A 412 22.10 -2.82 -22.09
C TYR A 412 21.75 -4.11 -22.83
N ASN A 413 20.47 -4.48 -22.95
CA ASN A 413 20.03 -5.72 -23.57
C ASN A 413 18.69 -5.56 -24.28
N LYS A 414 18.71 -5.61 -25.62
CA LYS A 414 17.50 -5.47 -26.46
C LYS A 414 16.51 -6.63 -26.30
N ALA A 415 16.99 -7.84 -25.96
CA ALA A 415 16.13 -9.00 -25.73
C ALA A 415 15.33 -8.83 -24.41
N ASP A 416 16.01 -8.37 -23.35
CA ASP A 416 15.33 -8.03 -22.10
C ASP A 416 14.39 -6.82 -22.28
N ALA A 417 14.76 -5.85 -23.15
CA ALA A 417 13.90 -4.74 -23.50
C ALA A 417 12.64 -5.20 -24.25
N ALA A 418 12.74 -6.20 -25.11
CA ALA A 418 11.56 -6.78 -25.78
C ALA A 418 10.61 -7.48 -24.82
N SER A 419 11.11 -8.04 -23.70
CA SER A 419 10.26 -8.62 -22.65
C SER A 419 9.52 -7.59 -21.79
N LEU A 420 9.86 -6.29 -21.92
CA LEU A 420 9.20 -5.17 -21.24
C LEU A 420 7.92 -4.71 -21.95
N ILE A 421 7.79 -5.01 -23.26
CA ILE A 421 6.68 -4.59 -24.12
C ILE A 421 5.62 -5.69 -24.19
#